data_df9ef55dfeec48a3a79361177c9cf8dd
#
_entry.id   df9ef55dfeec48a3a79361177c9cf8dd
#
_cell.length_a   1.000
_cell.length_b   1.000
_cell.length_c   1.000
_cell.angle_alpha   90.00
_cell.angle_beta   90.00
_cell.angle_gamma   90.00
#
_symmetry.space_group_name_H-M   'P 1'
#
loop_
_entity.id
_entity.type
_entity.pdbx_description
1 polymer ?
#
loop_
_entity_poly.entity_id
_entity_poly.type
_entity_poly.pdbx_seq_one_letter_code
_entity_poly.pdbx_strand_id
1 'polypeptide(L)'
;MVKENLVEDTGLTNVLQLKNLISLAIVIVVLFVIGILSMNLFENLDADKVMCVQNPITGSLSWYTEPGIKWQGFGKITKFIKLETYEFKIPVRFNDGGHGSVVGSVNYEVPLDAEHLTSLLVKYGSQQSIQKDLIEVVTNKCVYMTGPLMSSKESYAEKRTSLIFYIEDQIKSGVYKTTQEEMKTKDPITGVDKTVTVAKIVMDKTGTPLRQEEAVLSQYGIKTSNFAVTELPYDDAVEAQIKQQQSITMAVQTAMAKAKEAEQNSITVSKEGEANAAKSKWEQEVVKAKAVVLAQQQLEVATLEKSAAEQEKQKQILLGEGEATRKRLVMTADGALEKKLEALVRINENYANAMKEYKGNWVPGVVMNDVKGATAGSGANDLIDLLKAKTARELSIDMALPGEKETGSKR
;
A
#
# COMPACT_ATOMS: atom_id res chain seq x y z
N MET A 1 74.13 73.74 40.99
CA MET A 1 73.47 72.66 41.79
C MET A 1 71.94 72.62 41.58
N VAL A 2 71.39 72.68 40.34
CA VAL A 2 69.95 72.67 40.16
C VAL A 2 69.54 71.79 38.91
N LYS A 3 70.48 71.08 38.31
CA LYS A 3 70.19 70.29 37.05
C LYS A 3 70.20 68.73 37.27
N GLU A 4 70.61 68.25 38.45
CA GLU A 4 70.70 66.81 38.66
C GLU A 4 69.41 66.19 39.26
N ASN A 5 68.59 66.97 40.00
CA ASN A 5 67.38 66.47 40.59
C ASN A 5 66.14 66.33 39.61
N LEU A 6 66.23 66.90 38.44
CA LEU A 6 65.11 66.84 37.45
C LEU A 6 65.15 65.61 36.56
N VAL A 7 66.33 64.95 36.46
CA VAL A 7 66.47 63.76 35.59
C VAL A 7 66.11 62.45 36.34
N GLU A 8 66.28 62.41 37.64
CA GLU A 8 65.91 61.24 38.45
C GLU A 8 64.40 61.14 38.67
N ASP A 9 63.70 62.26 38.78
CA ASP A 9 62.24 62.24 39.04
C ASP A 9 61.43 61.86 37.82
N THR A 10 61.94 62.14 36.57
CA THR A 10 61.29 61.72 35.34
C THR A 10 61.48 60.21 35.02
N GLY A 11 62.59 59.61 35.51
CA GLY A 11 62.83 58.18 35.36
C GLY A 11 61.96 57.33 36.28
N LEU A 12 61.76 57.77 37.50
CA LEU A 12 60.94 57.10 38.50
C LEU A 12 59.46 57.17 38.18
N THR A 13 58.97 58.30 37.67
CA THR A 13 57.57 58.44 37.21
C THR A 13 57.26 57.59 35.99
N ASN A 14 58.18 57.52 35.03
CA ASN A 14 58.05 56.67 33.86
C ASN A 14 58.04 55.17 34.20
N VAL A 15 58.84 54.72 35.11
CA VAL A 15 58.88 53.32 35.63
C VAL A 15 57.60 52.97 36.36
N LEU A 16 57.06 53.90 37.14
CA LEU A 16 55.78 53.73 37.84
C LEU A 16 54.60 53.69 36.88
N GLN A 17 54.60 54.56 35.89
CA GLN A 17 53.62 54.55 34.82
C GLN A 17 53.66 53.23 33.95
N LEU A 18 54.87 52.75 33.65
CA LEU A 18 55.05 51.51 32.91
C LEU A 18 54.55 50.27 33.74
N LYS A 19 54.86 50.25 35.09
CA LYS A 19 54.33 49.22 35.96
C LYS A 19 52.79 49.24 36.02
N ASN A 20 52.21 50.43 36.12
CA ASN A 20 50.75 50.58 36.13
C ASN A 20 50.11 50.18 34.79
N LEU A 21 50.74 50.49 33.67
CA LEU A 21 50.34 50.06 32.33
C LEU A 21 50.42 48.54 32.17
N ILE A 22 51.49 47.91 32.63
CA ILE A 22 51.65 46.44 32.63
C ILE A 22 50.62 45.79 33.56
N SER A 23 50.38 46.34 34.77
CA SER A 23 49.33 45.85 35.67
C SER A 23 47.95 45.97 35.06
N LEU A 24 47.63 47.08 34.40
CA LEU A 24 46.36 47.27 33.69
C LEU A 24 46.21 46.27 32.53
N ALA A 25 47.26 46.05 31.75
CA ALA A 25 47.24 45.06 30.65
C ALA A 25 47.04 43.64 31.19
N ILE A 26 47.67 43.27 32.31
CA ILE A 26 47.46 41.97 32.97
C ILE A 26 46.01 41.83 33.42
N VAL A 27 45.42 42.87 34.06
CA VAL A 27 44.03 42.87 34.49
C VAL A 27 43.09 42.70 33.29
N ILE A 28 43.33 43.40 32.18
CA ILE A 28 42.55 43.27 30.93
C ILE A 28 42.62 41.83 30.39
N VAL A 29 43.85 41.27 30.36
CA VAL A 29 44.03 39.87 29.90
C VAL A 29 43.33 38.90 30.81
N VAL A 30 43.42 39.09 32.11
CA VAL A 30 42.72 38.23 33.10
C VAL A 30 41.20 38.36 32.92
N LEU A 31 40.66 39.56 32.78
CA LEU A 31 39.25 39.78 32.52
C LEU A 31 38.79 39.15 31.18
N PHE A 32 39.63 39.26 30.15
CA PHE A 32 39.37 38.64 28.85
C PHE A 32 39.34 37.10 28.97
N VAL A 33 40.31 36.51 29.67
CA VAL A 33 40.37 35.08 29.93
C VAL A 33 39.16 34.63 30.77
N ILE A 34 38.79 35.39 31.82
CA ILE A 34 37.58 35.11 32.62
C ILE A 34 36.33 35.22 31.72
N GLY A 35 36.26 36.23 30.82
CA GLY A 35 35.19 36.38 29.86
C GLY A 35 35.04 35.17 28.92
N ILE A 36 36.15 34.69 28.36
CA ILE A 36 36.15 33.47 27.52
C ILE A 36 35.76 32.23 28.33
N LEU A 37 36.30 32.09 29.52
CA LEU A 37 35.94 30.99 30.42
C LEU A 37 34.47 31.03 30.81
N SER A 38 33.90 32.21 31.08
CA SER A 38 32.49 32.37 31.44
C SER A 38 31.55 32.01 30.32
N MET A 39 31.94 32.20 29.05
CA MET A 39 31.14 31.76 27.91
C MET A 39 30.98 30.25 27.83
N ASN A 40 31.92 29.48 28.38
CA ASN A 40 31.85 28.01 28.47
C ASN A 40 31.20 27.48 29.74
N LEU A 41 30.79 28.36 30.65
CA LEU A 41 30.14 27.97 31.90
C LEU A 41 28.62 27.90 31.80
N PHE A 42 28.06 28.61 30.85
CA PHE A 42 26.63 28.70 30.64
C PHE A 42 26.25 28.33 29.23
N GLU A 43 25.17 27.59 29.09
CA GLU A 43 24.62 27.21 27.81
C GLU A 43 23.14 27.58 27.77
N ASN A 44 22.69 28.08 26.64
CA ASN A 44 21.29 28.36 26.42
C ASN A 44 20.57 27.10 25.86
N LEU A 45 19.50 26.72 26.53
CA LEU A 45 18.67 25.60 26.15
C LEU A 45 17.38 26.12 25.50
N ASP A 46 17.17 25.75 24.22
CA ASP A 46 15.96 26.06 23.49
C ASP A 46 14.78 25.25 24.03
N ALA A 47 13.56 25.72 23.79
CA ALA A 47 12.34 25.09 24.31
C ALA A 47 12.06 23.71 23.72
N ASP A 48 12.52 23.47 22.50
CA ASP A 48 12.35 22.22 21.74
C ASP A 48 13.39 21.15 22.08
N LYS A 49 14.37 21.45 22.97
CA LYS A 49 15.48 20.55 23.27
C LYS A 49 15.54 20.16 24.73
N VAL A 50 16.17 19.02 24.99
CA VAL A 50 16.62 18.55 26.30
C VAL A 50 18.14 18.51 26.27
N MET A 51 18.77 18.89 27.34
CA MET A 51 20.22 18.97 27.44
C MET A 51 20.72 18.08 28.56
N CYS A 52 21.72 17.27 28.23
CA CYS A 52 22.56 16.58 29.21
C CYS A 52 23.90 17.29 29.37
N VAL A 53 24.30 17.52 30.58
CA VAL A 53 25.66 17.97 30.93
C VAL A 53 26.36 16.85 31.65
N GLN A 54 27.43 16.31 31.07
CA GLN A 54 28.29 15.32 31.68
C GLN A 54 29.43 16.04 32.40
N ASN A 55 29.51 15.84 33.74
CA ASN A 55 30.57 16.41 34.53
C ASN A 55 31.93 15.81 34.10
N PRO A 56 32.95 16.64 33.79
CA PRO A 56 34.23 16.15 33.28
C PRO A 56 35.07 15.43 34.33
N ILE A 57 34.78 15.64 35.63
CA ILE A 57 35.57 15.06 36.76
C ILE A 57 34.88 13.81 37.31
N THR A 58 33.58 13.90 37.60
CA THR A 58 32.82 12.82 38.24
C THR A 58 32.14 11.88 37.22
N GLY A 59 32.00 12.33 35.98
CA GLY A 59 31.24 11.63 34.96
C GLY A 59 29.71 11.65 35.16
N SER A 60 29.22 12.30 36.23
CA SER A 60 27.81 12.40 36.54
C SER A 60 27.02 13.15 35.44
N LEU A 61 25.80 12.70 35.17
CA LEU A 61 24.92 13.27 34.17
C LEU A 61 23.87 14.15 34.83
N SER A 62 23.78 15.41 34.40
CA SER A 62 22.75 16.35 34.83
C SER A 62 21.85 16.70 33.68
N TRP A 63 20.53 16.50 33.86
CA TRP A 63 19.52 16.71 32.82
C TRP A 63 18.77 18.02 33.02
N TYR A 64 18.59 18.77 31.93
CA TYR A 64 17.83 20.00 31.91
C TYR A 64 16.75 19.87 30.80
N THR A 65 15.50 19.91 31.22
CA THR A 65 14.31 19.77 30.32
C THR A 65 13.60 21.09 30.11
N GLU A 66 13.82 22.09 30.98
CA GLU A 66 13.21 23.41 30.89
C GLU A 66 14.13 24.37 30.12
N PRO A 67 13.58 25.24 29.27
CA PRO A 67 14.36 26.21 28.51
C PRO A 67 15.04 27.25 29.39
N GLY A 68 16.00 27.96 28.81
CA GLY A 68 16.72 29.05 29.44
C GLY A 68 18.21 28.75 29.68
N ILE A 69 18.89 29.69 30.33
CA ILE A 69 20.32 29.58 30.59
C ILE A 69 20.56 28.53 31.68
N LYS A 70 21.41 27.56 31.38
CA LYS A 70 21.76 26.45 32.28
C LYS A 70 23.26 26.44 32.56
N TRP A 71 23.61 25.93 33.75
CA TRP A 71 25.00 25.80 34.14
C TRP A 71 25.64 24.58 33.48
N GLN A 72 26.69 24.81 32.71
CA GLN A 72 27.44 23.77 31.98
C GLN A 72 28.67 23.29 32.76
N GLY A 73 29.37 24.17 33.45
CA GLY A 73 30.53 23.85 34.29
C GLY A 73 31.68 23.17 33.57
N PHE A 74 31.97 23.52 32.29
CA PHE A 74 32.95 22.89 31.40
C PHE A 74 32.60 21.41 31.05
N GLY A 75 31.38 20.97 31.35
CA GLY A 75 30.92 19.63 31.03
C GLY A 75 30.71 19.40 29.54
N LYS A 76 30.75 18.14 29.13
CA LYS A 76 30.34 17.76 27.78
C LYS A 76 28.82 17.88 27.64
N ILE A 77 28.37 18.66 26.68
CA ILE A 77 26.95 18.85 26.40
C ILE A 77 26.52 17.86 25.31
N THR A 78 25.37 17.23 25.54
CA THR A 78 24.61 16.49 24.52
C THR A 78 23.19 17.03 24.56
N LYS A 79 22.70 17.46 23.39
CA LYS A 79 21.32 17.97 23.22
C LYS A 79 20.50 16.96 22.44
N PHE A 80 19.26 16.75 22.87
CA PHE A 80 18.27 15.95 22.19
C PHE A 80 17.07 16.83 21.84
N ILE A 81 16.53 16.68 20.63
CA ILE A 81 15.30 17.33 20.21
C ILE A 81 14.14 16.56 20.82
N LYS A 82 13.19 17.28 21.47
CA LYS A 82 12.05 16.66 22.16
C LYS A 82 11.13 15.90 21.21
N LEU A 83 10.84 16.50 20.04
CA LEU A 83 9.97 15.95 19.01
C LEU A 83 10.70 16.05 17.67
N GLU A 84 10.90 14.92 17.01
CA GLU A 84 11.53 14.88 15.70
C GLU A 84 10.75 13.94 14.77
N THR A 85 10.79 14.24 13.48
CA THR A 85 10.16 13.45 12.43
C THR A 85 11.21 12.59 11.76
N TYR A 86 10.97 11.28 11.75
CA TYR A 86 11.75 10.33 10.98
C TYR A 86 11.03 9.99 9.68
N GLU A 87 11.65 10.30 8.56
CA GLU A 87 11.19 9.92 7.23
C GLU A 87 11.84 8.61 6.81
N PHE A 88 11.05 7.72 6.20
CA PHE A 88 11.54 6.41 5.83
C PHE A 88 11.06 5.99 4.44
N LYS A 89 11.87 5.16 3.81
CA LYS A 89 11.53 4.42 2.60
C LYS A 89 11.99 2.98 2.78
N ILE A 90 11.06 2.09 3.07
CA ILE A 90 11.36 0.72 3.47
C ILE A 90 10.77 -0.23 2.44
N PRO A 91 11.59 -1.08 1.81
CA PRO A 91 11.10 -2.11 0.92
C PRO A 91 10.26 -3.12 1.71
N VAL A 92 9.16 -3.57 1.11
CA VAL A 92 8.26 -4.56 1.71
C VAL A 92 8.00 -5.69 0.72
N ARG A 93 7.91 -6.90 1.26
CA ARG A 93 7.51 -8.08 0.51
C ARG A 93 6.20 -8.61 1.07
N PHE A 94 5.24 -8.84 0.20
CA PHE A 94 3.92 -9.36 0.53
C PHE A 94 3.88 -10.88 0.47
N ASN A 95 2.81 -11.50 1.00
CA ASN A 95 2.67 -12.95 1.02
C ASN A 95 2.48 -13.59 -0.36
N ASP A 96 2.03 -12.83 -1.35
CA ASP A 96 1.88 -13.25 -2.75
C ASP A 96 3.19 -13.16 -3.55
N GLY A 97 4.29 -12.76 -2.90
CA GLY A 97 5.58 -12.54 -3.54
C GLY A 97 5.73 -11.20 -4.22
N GLY A 98 4.69 -10.35 -4.22
CA GLY A 98 4.76 -8.98 -4.71
C GLY A 98 5.70 -8.14 -3.86
N HIS A 99 6.38 -7.19 -4.50
CA HIS A 99 7.29 -6.26 -3.87
C HIS A 99 6.76 -4.84 -3.97
N GLY A 100 7.12 -4.04 -3.01
CA GLY A 100 6.84 -2.62 -3.00
C GLY A 100 7.72 -1.90 -2.00
N SER A 101 7.48 -0.63 -1.78
CA SER A 101 8.12 0.13 -0.71
C SER A 101 7.10 1.00 0.02
N VAL A 102 7.24 1.06 1.33
CA VAL A 102 6.45 1.95 2.18
C VAL A 102 7.26 3.23 2.38
N VAL A 103 6.74 4.34 1.87
CA VAL A 103 7.31 5.67 2.07
C VAL A 103 6.42 6.43 3.03
N GLY A 104 7.01 7.01 4.05
CA GLY A 104 6.24 7.71 5.06
C GLY A 104 7.09 8.41 6.10
N SER A 105 6.43 8.84 7.15
CA SER A 105 7.07 9.49 8.27
C SER A 105 6.41 9.09 9.59
N VAL A 106 7.19 9.17 10.64
CA VAL A 106 6.73 8.97 12.02
C VAL A 106 7.38 10.02 12.92
N ASN A 107 6.58 10.64 13.76
CA ASN A 107 7.08 11.53 14.80
C ASN A 107 7.42 10.71 16.03
N TYR A 108 8.56 10.99 16.62
CA TYR A 108 8.95 10.40 17.90
C TYR A 108 9.31 11.48 18.90
N GLU A 109 8.89 11.25 20.14
CA GLU A 109 9.14 12.12 21.26
C GLU A 109 10.12 11.46 22.21
N VAL A 110 11.20 12.17 22.52
CA VAL A 110 12.19 11.72 23.51
C VAL A 110 11.58 11.91 24.92
N PRO A 111 11.75 10.94 25.84
CA PRO A 111 11.25 11.06 27.20
C PRO A 111 11.85 12.29 27.92
N LEU A 112 11.14 12.80 28.92
CA LEU A 112 11.61 13.94 29.71
C LEU A 112 12.16 13.54 31.10
N ASP A 113 12.01 12.28 31.46
CA ASP A 113 12.52 11.75 32.72
C ASP A 113 13.99 11.37 32.62
N ALA A 114 14.73 11.63 33.69
CA ALA A 114 16.18 11.47 33.72
C ALA A 114 16.63 10.01 33.57
N GLU A 115 15.82 9.06 34.00
CA GLU A 115 16.16 7.62 33.97
C GLU A 115 16.22 7.10 32.52
N HIS A 116 15.14 7.31 31.76
CA HIS A 116 15.09 6.89 30.35
C HIS A 116 16.09 7.68 29.52
N LEU A 117 16.23 9.00 29.75
CA LEU A 117 17.22 9.83 29.06
C LEU A 117 18.64 9.33 29.26
N THR A 118 18.97 8.94 30.51
CA THR A 118 20.28 8.38 30.82
C THR A 118 20.51 7.06 30.10
N SER A 119 19.51 6.19 30.10
CA SER A 119 19.57 4.91 29.39
C SER A 119 19.77 5.09 27.88
N LEU A 120 19.07 6.06 27.28
CA LEU A 120 19.25 6.43 25.89
C LEU A 120 20.64 6.96 25.58
N LEU A 121 21.13 7.89 26.41
CA LEU A 121 22.46 8.49 26.23
C LEU A 121 23.57 7.45 26.36
N VAL A 122 23.50 6.59 27.38
CA VAL A 122 24.52 5.55 27.63
C VAL A 122 24.55 4.54 26.49
N LYS A 123 23.39 4.16 25.95
CA LYS A 123 23.31 3.11 24.91
C LYS A 123 23.58 3.64 23.50
N TYR A 124 23.06 4.81 23.16
CA TYR A 124 23.11 5.34 21.80
C TYR A 124 24.01 6.57 21.64
N GLY A 125 24.22 7.35 22.68
CA GLY A 125 25.17 8.46 22.73
C GLY A 125 24.72 9.74 22.02
N SER A 126 23.95 9.69 20.96
CA SER A 126 23.53 10.86 20.17
C SER A 126 22.12 10.72 19.61
N GLN A 127 21.51 11.86 19.26
CA GLN A 127 20.21 11.89 18.58
C GLN A 127 20.23 11.08 17.27
N GLN A 128 21.28 11.24 16.49
CA GLN A 128 21.41 10.53 15.21
C GLN A 128 21.50 9.00 15.39
N SER A 129 22.20 8.54 16.44
CA SER A 129 22.26 7.11 16.76
C SER A 129 20.91 6.59 17.26
N ILE A 130 20.16 7.36 18.04
CA ILE A 130 18.80 7.00 18.45
C ILE A 130 17.93 6.84 17.20
N GLN A 131 17.98 7.78 16.27
CA GLN A 131 17.22 7.72 15.04
C GLN A 131 17.62 6.50 14.19
N LYS A 132 18.92 6.28 13.95
CA LYS A 132 19.42 5.24 13.07
C LYS A 132 19.37 3.85 13.70
N ASP A 133 19.84 3.70 14.94
CA ASP A 133 20.06 2.39 15.56
C ASP A 133 18.84 1.91 16.36
N LEU A 134 17.87 2.81 16.63
CA LEU A 134 16.66 2.46 17.36
C LEU A 134 15.41 2.69 16.52
N ILE A 135 15.11 3.94 16.12
CA ILE A 135 13.86 4.27 15.43
C ILE A 135 13.79 3.60 14.06
N GLU A 136 14.83 3.72 13.26
CA GLU A 136 14.93 3.10 11.93
C GLU A 136 14.83 1.57 12.03
N VAL A 137 15.56 0.95 12.92
CA VAL A 137 15.56 -0.51 13.10
C VAL A 137 14.19 -1.03 13.50
N VAL A 138 13.53 -0.37 14.48
CA VAL A 138 12.18 -0.77 14.92
C VAL A 138 11.17 -0.56 13.80
N THR A 139 11.20 0.57 13.11
CA THR A 139 10.29 0.87 12.00
C THR A 139 10.47 -0.12 10.85
N ASN A 140 11.72 -0.38 10.45
CA ASN A 140 12.04 -1.40 9.45
C ASN A 140 11.47 -2.76 9.83
N LYS A 141 11.71 -3.20 11.07
CA LYS A 141 11.21 -4.48 11.58
C LYS A 141 9.69 -4.57 11.51
N CYS A 142 8.99 -3.53 11.95
CA CYS A 142 7.52 -3.50 11.93
C CYS A 142 6.96 -3.58 10.50
N VAL A 143 7.56 -2.86 9.55
CA VAL A 143 7.17 -2.91 8.13
C VAL A 143 7.42 -4.31 7.56
N TYR A 144 8.60 -4.90 7.80
CA TYR A 144 8.94 -6.25 7.34
C TYR A 144 8.01 -7.32 7.91
N MET A 145 7.62 -7.19 9.17
CA MET A 145 6.72 -8.17 9.80
C MET A 145 5.26 -7.99 9.38
N THR A 146 4.89 -6.80 8.91
CA THR A 146 3.52 -6.53 8.44
C THR A 146 3.29 -7.01 7.00
N GLY A 147 4.29 -6.91 6.12
CA GLY A 147 4.17 -7.29 4.71
C GLY A 147 3.56 -8.68 4.49
N PRO A 148 4.09 -9.75 5.13
CA PRO A 148 3.58 -11.11 4.96
C PRO A 148 2.15 -11.34 5.46
N LEU A 149 1.54 -10.41 6.20
CA LEU A 149 0.17 -10.54 6.73
C LEU A 149 -0.91 -10.35 5.65
N MET A 150 -0.56 -9.82 4.49
CA MET A 150 -1.50 -9.56 3.40
C MET A 150 -0.84 -9.68 2.03
N SER A 151 -1.65 -9.77 0.99
CA SER A 151 -1.17 -9.74 -0.39
C SER A 151 -0.95 -8.31 -0.88
N SER A 152 -0.15 -8.17 -1.94
CA SER A 152 0.07 -6.88 -2.60
C SER A 152 -1.25 -6.25 -3.10
N LYS A 153 -2.18 -7.08 -3.58
CA LYS A 153 -3.50 -6.67 -4.04
C LYS A 153 -4.39 -6.15 -2.92
N GLU A 154 -4.42 -6.86 -1.80
CA GLU A 154 -5.17 -6.43 -0.61
C GLU A 154 -4.63 -5.11 -0.06
N SER A 155 -3.30 -4.96 -0.02
CA SER A 155 -2.65 -3.74 0.46
C SER A 155 -2.86 -2.55 -0.47
N TYR A 156 -3.05 -2.79 -1.77
CA TYR A 156 -3.33 -1.74 -2.75
C TYR A 156 -4.72 -1.12 -2.57
N ALA A 157 -5.76 -1.92 -2.37
CA ALA A 157 -7.15 -1.46 -2.41
C ALA A 157 -7.92 -1.70 -1.10
N GLU A 158 -8.08 -2.96 -0.68
CA GLU A 158 -9.07 -3.33 0.34
C GLU A 158 -8.56 -3.12 1.76
N LYS A 159 -7.29 -3.43 2.02
CA LYS A 159 -6.69 -3.46 3.36
C LYS A 159 -5.57 -2.43 3.57
N ARG A 160 -5.54 -1.38 2.74
CA ARG A 160 -4.52 -0.32 2.88
C ARG A 160 -4.53 0.32 4.28
N THR A 161 -5.71 0.62 4.78
CA THR A 161 -5.87 1.17 6.14
C THR A 161 -5.41 0.18 7.21
N SER A 162 -5.68 -1.12 7.02
CA SER A 162 -5.23 -2.15 7.94
C SER A 162 -3.70 -2.31 7.93
N LEU A 163 -3.05 -2.19 6.76
CA LEU A 163 -1.60 -2.19 6.65
C LEU A 163 -0.98 -1.08 7.50
N ILE A 164 -1.46 0.14 7.31
CA ILE A 164 -1.00 1.32 8.05
C ILE A 164 -1.21 1.13 9.55
N PHE A 165 -2.41 0.71 9.94
CA PHE A 165 -2.76 0.45 11.33
C PHE A 165 -1.87 -0.63 11.96
N TYR A 166 -1.60 -1.73 11.27
CA TYR A 166 -0.74 -2.80 11.80
C TYR A 166 0.70 -2.34 11.98
N ILE A 167 1.24 -1.54 11.06
CA ILE A 167 2.59 -0.98 11.22
C ILE A 167 2.63 -0.03 12.42
N GLU A 168 1.69 0.91 12.49
CA GLU A 168 1.60 1.88 13.59
C GLU A 168 1.46 1.20 14.95
N ASP A 169 0.56 0.22 15.06
CA ASP A 169 0.33 -0.50 16.31
C ASP A 169 1.55 -1.34 16.71
N GLN A 170 2.27 -1.95 15.77
CA GLN A 170 3.50 -2.67 16.07
C GLN A 170 4.63 -1.74 16.53
N ILE A 171 4.72 -0.54 15.97
CA ILE A 171 5.69 0.46 16.43
C ILE A 171 5.39 0.89 17.86
N LYS A 172 4.11 1.11 18.20
CA LYS A 172 3.66 1.57 19.53
C LYS A 172 3.70 0.49 20.59
N SER A 173 3.23 -0.70 20.25
CA SER A 173 2.88 -1.74 21.22
C SER A 173 3.74 -3.01 21.09
N GLY A 174 4.63 -3.06 20.08
CA GLY A 174 5.50 -4.22 19.84
C GLY A 174 4.99 -5.13 18.74
N VAL A 175 5.88 -6.00 18.27
CA VAL A 175 5.69 -6.85 17.09
C VAL A 175 4.67 -7.95 17.36
N TYR A 176 3.75 -8.18 16.42
CA TYR A 176 2.76 -9.26 16.50
C TYR A 176 3.40 -10.64 16.51
N LYS A 177 2.83 -11.51 17.33
CA LYS A 177 3.07 -12.95 17.22
C LYS A 177 2.25 -13.48 16.05
N THR A 178 2.93 -14.03 15.07
CA THR A 178 2.31 -14.62 13.89
C THR A 178 2.42 -16.14 13.91
N THR A 179 1.42 -16.82 13.38
CA THR A 179 1.44 -18.24 13.10
C THR A 179 1.19 -18.47 11.62
N GLN A 180 1.69 -19.58 11.10
CA GLN A 180 1.39 -20.02 9.75
C GLN A 180 0.20 -20.97 9.81
N GLU A 181 -0.86 -20.65 9.08
CA GLU A 181 -2.01 -21.52 8.89
C GLU A 181 -2.05 -21.99 7.44
N GLU A 182 -2.24 -23.29 7.28
CA GLU A 182 -2.49 -23.90 5.99
C GLU A 182 -3.99 -23.80 5.66
N MET A 183 -4.32 -23.02 4.65
CA MET A 183 -5.69 -22.94 4.15
C MET A 183 -5.83 -23.74 2.85
N LYS A 184 -6.78 -24.65 2.83
CA LYS A 184 -7.15 -25.37 1.60
C LYS A 184 -8.06 -24.47 0.77
N THR A 185 -7.62 -24.17 -0.42
CA THR A 185 -8.35 -23.35 -1.37
C THR A 185 -8.52 -24.13 -2.67
N LYS A 186 -9.68 -24.02 -3.29
CA LYS A 186 -9.88 -24.58 -4.62
C LYS A 186 -9.30 -23.65 -5.67
N ASP A 187 -8.41 -24.19 -6.50
CA ASP A 187 -7.91 -23.48 -7.68
C ASP A 187 -9.12 -23.22 -8.62
N PRO A 188 -9.42 -21.96 -8.95
CA PRO A 188 -10.59 -21.62 -9.77
C PRO A 188 -10.50 -22.13 -11.20
N ILE A 189 -9.30 -22.50 -11.67
CA ILE A 189 -9.07 -22.98 -13.04
C ILE A 189 -9.11 -24.50 -13.09
N THR A 190 -8.45 -25.16 -12.14
CA THR A 190 -8.30 -26.64 -12.16
C THR A 190 -9.29 -27.35 -11.25
N GLY A 191 -9.95 -26.64 -10.33
CA GLY A 191 -10.85 -27.21 -9.32
C GLY A 191 -10.15 -28.08 -8.26
N VAL A 192 -8.81 -28.18 -8.33
CA VAL A 192 -8.01 -28.99 -7.40
C VAL A 192 -7.78 -28.22 -6.11
N ASP A 193 -7.86 -28.91 -4.98
CA ASP A 193 -7.57 -28.32 -3.67
C ASP A 193 -6.07 -27.97 -3.59
N LYS A 194 -5.76 -26.67 -3.43
CA LYS A 194 -4.41 -26.18 -3.20
C LYS A 194 -4.27 -25.71 -1.75
N THR A 195 -3.21 -26.20 -1.09
CA THR A 195 -2.88 -25.74 0.25
C THR A 195 -2.02 -24.45 0.13
N VAL A 196 -2.49 -23.38 0.73
CA VAL A 196 -1.79 -22.09 0.79
C VAL A 196 -1.45 -21.80 2.24
N THR A 197 -0.18 -21.50 2.51
CA THR A 197 0.25 -21.08 3.84
C THR A 197 0.12 -19.56 3.97
N VAL A 198 -0.70 -19.12 4.90
CA VAL A 198 -0.95 -17.69 5.19
C VAL A 198 -0.46 -17.36 6.58
N ALA A 199 0.27 -16.26 6.72
CA ALA A 199 0.63 -15.74 8.04
C ALA A 199 -0.59 -15.06 8.68
N LYS A 200 -0.88 -15.41 9.92
CA LYS A 200 -2.02 -14.90 10.68
C LYS A 200 -1.57 -14.40 12.04
N ILE A 201 -2.15 -13.29 12.49
CA ILE A 201 -1.90 -12.74 13.82
C ILE A 201 -2.56 -13.65 14.84
N VAL A 202 -1.80 -14.06 15.85
CA VAL A 202 -2.34 -14.84 16.99
C VAL A 202 -3.09 -13.90 17.92
N MET A 203 -4.38 -14.21 18.14
CA MET A 203 -5.21 -13.46 19.08
C MET A 203 -5.30 -14.19 20.41
N ASP A 204 -5.37 -13.45 21.50
CA ASP A 204 -5.71 -14.00 22.82
C ASP A 204 -7.22 -14.27 22.91
N LYS A 205 -7.65 -14.94 24.00
CA LYS A 205 -9.07 -15.25 24.31
C LYS A 205 -9.96 -14.00 24.37
N THR A 206 -9.37 -12.85 24.62
CA THR A 206 -10.02 -11.53 24.68
C THR A 206 -10.10 -10.82 23.32
N GLY A 207 -9.54 -11.41 22.25
CA GLY A 207 -9.48 -10.78 20.93
C GLY A 207 -8.37 -9.75 20.76
N THR A 208 -7.46 -9.65 21.73
CA THR A 208 -6.26 -8.80 21.64
C THR A 208 -5.14 -9.54 20.92
N PRO A 209 -4.40 -8.88 19.99
CA PRO A 209 -3.28 -9.52 19.32
C PRO A 209 -2.14 -9.79 20.30
N LEU A 210 -1.67 -11.03 20.33
CA LEU A 210 -0.50 -11.39 21.11
C LEU A 210 0.76 -10.79 20.48
N ARG A 211 1.68 -10.36 21.35
CA ARG A 211 2.97 -9.81 20.94
C ARG A 211 4.06 -10.88 21.01
N GLN A 212 4.92 -10.88 20.02
CA GLN A 212 6.15 -11.68 20.03
C GLN A 212 7.24 -10.98 20.83
N GLU A 213 7.29 -9.66 20.73
CA GLU A 213 8.20 -8.79 21.43
C GLU A 213 7.45 -7.55 21.94
N GLU A 214 7.82 -7.11 23.12
CA GLU A 214 7.31 -5.87 23.69
C GLU A 214 7.84 -4.65 22.90
N ALA A 215 7.14 -3.52 23.06
CA ALA A 215 7.53 -2.28 22.40
C ALA A 215 8.89 -1.77 22.91
N VAL A 216 9.93 -1.96 22.11
CA VAL A 216 11.29 -1.51 22.46
C VAL A 216 11.33 0.00 22.69
N LEU A 217 10.58 0.79 21.91
CA LEU A 217 10.50 2.24 22.08
C LEU A 217 9.92 2.63 23.42
N SER A 218 8.88 1.92 23.87
CA SER A 218 8.23 2.15 25.17
C SER A 218 9.15 1.82 26.34
N GLN A 219 10.05 0.82 26.20
CA GLN A 219 11.06 0.51 27.22
C GLN A 219 12.03 1.66 27.47
N TYR A 220 12.28 2.49 26.45
CA TYR A 220 13.09 3.72 26.56
C TYR A 220 12.24 4.97 26.78
N GLY A 221 10.93 4.84 27.03
CA GLY A 221 10.04 5.97 27.24
C GLY A 221 9.78 6.82 25.98
N ILE A 222 10.20 6.36 24.79
CA ILE A 222 9.95 7.04 23.53
C ILE A 222 8.51 6.82 23.11
N LYS A 223 7.80 7.91 22.84
CA LYS A 223 6.44 7.90 22.33
C LYS A 223 6.44 8.20 20.83
N THR A 224 5.67 7.44 20.08
CA THR A 224 5.49 7.69 18.65
C THR A 224 4.10 8.22 18.36
N SER A 225 4.01 9.18 17.45
CA SER A 225 2.77 9.84 17.04
C SER A 225 2.80 10.14 15.54
N ASN A 226 1.65 10.48 14.96
CA ASN A 226 1.53 10.92 13.58
C ASN A 226 2.23 9.99 12.57
N PHE A 227 2.05 8.68 12.73
CA PHE A 227 2.50 7.73 11.72
C PHE A 227 1.70 7.94 10.43
N ALA A 228 2.38 8.29 9.36
CA ALA A 228 1.77 8.55 8.07
C ALA A 228 2.51 7.82 6.96
N VAL A 229 1.77 7.13 6.11
CA VAL A 229 2.29 6.57 4.86
C VAL A 229 1.89 7.51 3.74
N THR A 230 2.87 8.15 3.13
CA THR A 230 2.69 9.11 2.04
C THR A 230 2.48 8.38 0.72
N GLU A 231 3.33 7.39 0.45
CA GLU A 231 3.31 6.63 -0.78
C GLU A 231 3.52 5.14 -0.52
N LEU A 232 2.93 4.32 -1.37
CA LEU A 232 3.11 2.88 -1.37
C LEU A 232 3.33 2.41 -2.82
N PRO A 233 4.49 2.72 -3.42
CA PRO A 233 4.82 2.27 -4.76
C PRO A 233 5.05 0.76 -4.77
N TYR A 234 4.47 0.10 -5.77
CA TYR A 234 4.67 -1.32 -6.05
C TYR A 234 5.60 -1.47 -7.25
N ASP A 235 6.17 -2.65 -7.40
CA ASP A 235 6.94 -2.98 -8.59
C ASP A 235 6.05 -2.94 -9.85
N ASP A 236 6.63 -2.57 -10.99
CA ASP A 236 5.93 -2.45 -12.27
C ASP A 236 5.16 -3.73 -12.63
N ALA A 237 5.71 -4.90 -12.29
CA ALA A 237 5.05 -6.18 -12.51
C ALA A 237 3.74 -6.32 -11.71
N VAL A 238 3.74 -5.89 -10.45
CA VAL A 238 2.56 -5.91 -9.57
C VAL A 238 1.52 -4.90 -10.07
N GLU A 239 1.95 -3.69 -10.44
CA GLU A 239 1.04 -2.67 -10.99
C GLU A 239 0.41 -3.11 -12.31
N ALA A 240 1.19 -3.68 -13.22
CA ALA A 240 0.69 -4.21 -14.47
C ALA A 240 -0.36 -5.31 -14.25
N GLN A 241 -0.10 -6.20 -13.30
CA GLN A 241 -1.01 -7.28 -12.94
C GLN A 241 -2.33 -6.75 -12.32
N ILE A 242 -2.27 -5.75 -11.44
CA ILE A 242 -3.45 -5.11 -10.87
C ILE A 242 -4.29 -4.46 -11.98
N LYS A 243 -3.65 -3.70 -12.88
CA LYS A 243 -4.32 -3.07 -14.03
C LYS A 243 -4.99 -4.08 -14.95
N GLN A 244 -4.30 -5.19 -15.22
CA GLN A 244 -4.84 -6.25 -16.04
C GLN A 244 -6.06 -6.91 -15.39
N GLN A 245 -5.99 -7.22 -14.11
CA GLN A 245 -7.11 -7.81 -13.38
C GLN A 245 -8.32 -6.87 -13.33
N GLN A 246 -8.10 -5.57 -13.14
CA GLN A 246 -9.16 -4.56 -13.22
C GLN A 246 -9.80 -4.54 -14.62
N SER A 247 -8.96 -4.58 -15.67
CA SER A 247 -9.45 -4.63 -17.06
C SER A 247 -10.31 -5.87 -17.34
N ILE A 248 -9.85 -7.05 -16.89
CA ILE A 248 -10.61 -8.31 -17.03
C ILE A 248 -11.93 -8.22 -16.26
N THR A 249 -11.90 -7.72 -15.03
CA THR A 249 -13.12 -7.57 -14.22
C THR A 249 -14.12 -6.63 -14.88
N MET A 250 -13.66 -5.50 -15.41
CA MET A 250 -14.52 -4.58 -16.19
C MET A 250 -15.06 -5.19 -17.47
N ALA A 251 -14.22 -5.96 -18.20
CA ALA A 251 -14.65 -6.66 -19.41
C ALA A 251 -15.74 -7.70 -19.12
N VAL A 252 -15.58 -8.47 -18.04
CA VAL A 252 -16.60 -9.44 -17.58
C VAL A 252 -17.89 -8.74 -17.18
N GLN A 253 -17.82 -7.66 -16.41
CA GLN A 253 -18.99 -6.87 -16.02
C GLN A 253 -19.70 -6.28 -17.26
N THR A 254 -18.93 -5.77 -18.21
CA THR A 254 -19.48 -5.24 -19.48
C THR A 254 -20.14 -6.32 -20.33
N ALA A 255 -19.52 -7.51 -20.41
CA ALA A 255 -20.09 -8.64 -21.11
C ALA A 255 -21.40 -9.14 -20.47
N MET A 256 -21.42 -9.21 -19.13
CA MET A 256 -22.64 -9.56 -18.39
C MET A 256 -23.75 -8.53 -18.59
N ALA A 257 -23.42 -7.23 -18.57
CA ALA A 257 -24.39 -6.17 -18.85
C ALA A 257 -24.96 -6.25 -20.26
N LYS A 258 -24.09 -6.46 -21.27
CA LYS A 258 -24.52 -6.65 -22.68
C LYS A 258 -25.35 -7.90 -22.90
N ALA A 259 -24.99 -9.02 -22.27
CA ALA A 259 -25.78 -10.25 -22.36
C ALA A 259 -27.19 -10.04 -21.79
N LYS A 260 -27.29 -9.34 -20.68
CA LYS A 260 -28.58 -9.01 -20.07
C LYS A 260 -29.40 -8.02 -20.89
N GLU A 261 -28.76 -7.03 -21.49
CA GLU A 261 -29.40 -6.10 -22.41
C GLU A 261 -29.94 -6.84 -23.65
N ALA A 262 -29.15 -7.78 -24.23
CA ALA A 262 -29.58 -8.60 -25.33
C ALA A 262 -30.75 -9.52 -24.95
N GLU A 263 -30.73 -10.11 -23.78
CA GLU A 263 -31.83 -10.93 -23.25
C GLU A 263 -33.10 -10.10 -23.07
N GLN A 264 -33.01 -8.91 -22.50
CA GLN A 264 -34.13 -8.00 -22.35
C GLN A 264 -34.68 -7.51 -23.71
N ASN A 265 -33.78 -7.20 -24.64
CA ASN A 265 -34.18 -6.83 -26.00
C ASN A 265 -34.88 -7.98 -26.72
N SER A 266 -34.39 -9.20 -26.60
CA SER A 266 -35.03 -10.40 -27.14
C SER A 266 -36.43 -10.61 -26.59
N ILE A 267 -36.59 -10.45 -25.25
CA ILE A 267 -37.90 -10.54 -24.59
C ILE A 267 -38.84 -9.41 -25.09
N THR A 268 -38.31 -8.21 -25.24
CA THR A 268 -39.07 -7.05 -25.72
C THR A 268 -39.54 -7.28 -27.19
N VAL A 269 -38.62 -7.68 -28.07
CA VAL A 269 -38.93 -7.96 -29.49
C VAL A 269 -39.89 -9.13 -29.62
N SER A 270 -39.73 -10.20 -28.85
CA SER A 270 -40.69 -11.30 -28.83
C SER A 270 -42.09 -10.83 -28.44
N LYS A 271 -42.17 -9.95 -27.45
CA LYS A 271 -43.44 -9.40 -26.96
C LYS A 271 -44.06 -8.36 -27.91
N GLU A 272 -43.24 -7.54 -28.52
CA GLU A 272 -43.71 -6.65 -29.59
C GLU A 272 -44.24 -7.48 -30.78
N GLY A 273 -43.55 -8.60 -31.10
CA GLY A 273 -44.03 -9.56 -32.10
C GLY A 273 -45.37 -10.21 -31.72
N GLU A 274 -45.48 -10.67 -30.45
CA GLU A 274 -46.73 -11.22 -29.93
C GLU A 274 -47.85 -10.16 -29.85
N ALA A 275 -47.51 -8.94 -29.45
CA ALA A 275 -48.46 -7.84 -29.39
C ALA A 275 -48.95 -7.42 -30.81
N ASN A 276 -48.04 -7.39 -31.79
CA ASN A 276 -48.41 -7.14 -33.19
C ASN A 276 -49.24 -8.26 -33.81
N ALA A 277 -48.92 -9.53 -33.50
CA ALA A 277 -49.73 -10.68 -33.93
C ALA A 277 -51.10 -10.69 -33.26
N ALA A 278 -51.18 -10.34 -31.98
CA ALA A 278 -52.44 -10.17 -31.26
C ALA A 278 -53.26 -9.04 -31.85
N LYS A 279 -52.60 -7.89 -32.20
CA LYS A 279 -53.26 -6.75 -32.81
C LYS A 279 -53.83 -7.06 -34.20
N SER A 280 -53.13 -7.84 -35.02
CA SER A 280 -53.63 -8.29 -36.31
C SER A 280 -54.84 -9.23 -36.19
N LYS A 281 -54.82 -10.12 -35.17
CA LYS A 281 -56.01 -10.93 -34.85
C LYS A 281 -57.16 -10.10 -34.29
N TRP A 282 -56.83 -9.03 -33.56
CA TRP A 282 -57.80 -8.13 -32.95
C TRP A 282 -58.59 -7.29 -33.96
N GLU A 283 -57.96 -6.89 -35.05
CA GLU A 283 -58.62 -6.17 -36.13
C GLU A 283 -59.68 -7.04 -36.82
N GLN A 284 -59.53 -8.37 -36.71
CA GLN A 284 -60.51 -9.32 -37.27
C GLN A 284 -61.64 -9.74 -36.31
N GLU A 285 -61.46 -9.58 -35.01
CA GLU A 285 -62.47 -9.98 -34.00
C GLU A 285 -62.89 -8.80 -33.08
N VAL A 286 -63.32 -7.70 -33.65
CA VAL A 286 -63.45 -6.36 -33.03
C VAL A 286 -64.43 -6.26 -31.84
N VAL A 287 -65.30 -7.18 -31.57
CA VAL A 287 -66.40 -6.95 -30.60
C VAL A 287 -66.32 -7.85 -29.35
N LYS A 288 -65.76 -9.03 -29.41
CA LYS A 288 -65.79 -9.97 -28.28
C LYS A 288 -64.53 -10.01 -27.37
N ALA A 289 -63.44 -9.50 -27.84
CA ALA A 289 -62.15 -9.75 -27.19
C ALA A 289 -61.69 -8.66 -26.20
N LYS A 290 -62.29 -7.45 -26.17
CA LYS A 290 -61.75 -6.31 -25.34
C LYS A 290 -61.60 -6.61 -23.85
N ALA A 291 -62.57 -7.27 -23.24
CA ALA A 291 -62.50 -7.54 -21.81
C ALA A 291 -61.61 -8.73 -21.42
N VAL A 292 -61.53 -9.76 -22.31
CA VAL A 292 -60.68 -10.93 -22.09
C VAL A 292 -59.22 -10.60 -22.34
N VAL A 293 -58.94 -9.79 -23.41
CA VAL A 293 -57.59 -9.35 -23.75
C VAL A 293 -57.01 -8.39 -22.68
N LEU A 294 -57.84 -7.51 -22.13
CA LEU A 294 -57.40 -6.64 -21.05
C LEU A 294 -57.04 -7.43 -19.76
N ALA A 295 -57.85 -8.46 -19.44
CA ALA A 295 -57.56 -9.32 -18.32
C ALA A 295 -56.32 -10.22 -18.53
N GLN A 296 -56.12 -10.71 -19.78
CA GLN A 296 -54.95 -11.51 -20.16
C GLN A 296 -53.66 -10.67 -20.15
N GLN A 297 -53.70 -9.44 -20.63
CA GLN A 297 -52.55 -8.54 -20.57
C GLN A 297 -52.15 -8.21 -19.13
N GLN A 298 -53.12 -7.98 -18.26
CA GLN A 298 -52.81 -7.72 -16.82
C GLN A 298 -52.17 -8.93 -16.12
N LEU A 299 -52.62 -10.13 -16.48
CA LEU A 299 -52.08 -11.36 -15.90
C LEU A 299 -50.63 -11.63 -16.41
N GLU A 300 -50.38 -11.33 -17.68
CA GLU A 300 -49.06 -11.50 -18.28
C GLU A 300 -48.03 -10.51 -17.75
N VAL A 301 -48.46 -9.26 -17.56
CA VAL A 301 -47.61 -8.24 -16.90
C VAL A 301 -47.29 -8.64 -15.47
N ALA A 302 -48.25 -9.10 -14.69
CA ALA A 302 -48.03 -9.52 -13.31
C ALA A 302 -47.07 -10.74 -13.20
N THR A 303 -47.16 -11.67 -14.17
CA THR A 303 -46.24 -12.83 -14.23
C THR A 303 -44.85 -12.43 -14.68
N LEU A 304 -44.75 -11.39 -15.51
CA LEU A 304 -43.46 -10.85 -15.96
C LEU A 304 -42.75 -10.04 -14.87
N GLU A 305 -43.49 -9.22 -14.14
CA GLU A 305 -42.95 -8.52 -12.98
C GLU A 305 -42.43 -9.50 -11.93
N LYS A 306 -43.16 -10.59 -11.71
CA LYS A 306 -42.72 -11.67 -10.82
C LYS A 306 -41.42 -12.35 -11.34
N SER A 307 -41.36 -12.66 -12.66
CA SER A 307 -40.18 -13.31 -13.24
C SER A 307 -38.97 -12.36 -13.32
N ALA A 308 -39.20 -11.06 -13.59
CA ALA A 308 -38.16 -10.04 -13.54
C ALA A 308 -37.62 -9.86 -12.13
N ALA A 309 -38.49 -9.89 -11.11
CA ALA A 309 -38.07 -9.82 -9.72
C ALA A 309 -37.28 -11.09 -9.28
N GLU A 310 -37.63 -12.26 -9.80
CA GLU A 310 -36.86 -13.50 -9.54
C GLU A 310 -35.50 -13.50 -10.23
N GLN A 311 -35.42 -12.99 -11.46
CA GLN A 311 -34.14 -12.87 -12.18
C GLN A 311 -33.22 -11.79 -11.57
N GLU A 312 -33.79 -10.68 -11.12
CA GLU A 312 -33.02 -9.65 -10.40
C GLU A 312 -32.48 -10.20 -9.06
N LYS A 313 -33.26 -11.01 -8.38
CA LYS A 313 -32.82 -11.73 -7.18
C LYS A 313 -31.69 -12.71 -7.49
N GLN A 314 -31.78 -13.50 -8.57
CA GLN A 314 -30.72 -14.43 -8.97
C GLN A 314 -29.45 -13.68 -9.40
N LYS A 315 -29.57 -12.56 -10.08
CA LYS A 315 -28.43 -11.69 -10.42
C LYS A 315 -27.71 -11.16 -9.20
N GLN A 316 -28.45 -10.71 -8.19
CA GLN A 316 -27.83 -10.23 -6.95
C GLN A 316 -27.15 -11.36 -6.17
N ILE A 317 -27.71 -12.57 -6.19
CA ILE A 317 -27.08 -13.75 -5.58
C ILE A 317 -25.79 -14.12 -6.32
N LEU A 318 -25.80 -14.18 -7.66
CA LEU A 318 -24.63 -14.48 -8.51
C LEU A 318 -23.54 -13.43 -8.39
N LEU A 319 -23.91 -12.13 -8.31
CA LEU A 319 -22.96 -11.05 -8.05
C LEU A 319 -22.37 -11.18 -6.64
N GLY A 320 -23.19 -11.50 -5.64
CA GLY A 320 -22.72 -11.73 -4.27
C GLY A 320 -21.80 -12.95 -4.15
N GLU A 321 -22.14 -14.06 -4.83
CA GLU A 321 -21.28 -15.26 -4.90
C GLU A 321 -19.98 -15.00 -5.70
N GLY A 322 -20.06 -14.24 -6.78
CA GLY A 322 -18.90 -13.81 -7.57
C GLY A 322 -17.95 -12.94 -6.75
N GLU A 323 -18.48 -11.98 -6.00
CA GLU A 323 -17.68 -11.16 -5.10
C GLU A 323 -17.10 -11.94 -3.90
N ALA A 324 -17.89 -12.84 -3.31
CA ALA A 324 -17.43 -13.70 -2.24
C ALA A 324 -16.35 -14.69 -2.72
N THR A 325 -16.52 -15.24 -3.93
CA THR A 325 -15.54 -16.13 -4.57
C THR A 325 -14.27 -15.36 -4.94
N ARG A 326 -14.39 -14.14 -5.46
CA ARG A 326 -13.26 -13.25 -5.74
C ARG A 326 -12.49 -12.91 -4.46
N LYS A 327 -13.19 -12.53 -3.38
CA LYS A 327 -12.57 -12.27 -2.08
C LYS A 327 -11.86 -13.50 -1.53
N ARG A 328 -12.48 -14.69 -1.64
CA ARG A 328 -11.84 -15.96 -1.25
C ARG A 328 -10.62 -16.27 -2.11
N LEU A 329 -10.69 -16.05 -3.42
CA LEU A 329 -9.58 -16.29 -4.36
C LEU A 329 -8.40 -15.35 -4.10
N VAL A 330 -8.66 -14.07 -3.83
CA VAL A 330 -7.64 -13.09 -3.46
C VAL A 330 -7.00 -13.45 -2.11
N MET A 331 -7.79 -13.93 -1.16
CA MET A 331 -7.27 -14.34 0.16
C MET A 331 -6.47 -15.66 0.14
N THR A 332 -6.67 -16.49 -0.85
CA THR A 332 -6.10 -17.85 -0.91
C THR A 332 -5.09 -18.05 -2.04
N ALA A 333 -4.90 -17.04 -2.88
CA ALA A 333 -4.00 -17.10 -4.04
C ALA A 333 -2.54 -16.94 -3.62
N ASP A 334 -1.92 -18.08 -3.32
CA ASP A 334 -0.48 -18.22 -3.33
C ASP A 334 0.00 -18.22 -4.79
N GLY A 335 0.63 -17.15 -5.23
CA GLY A 335 1.41 -16.93 -6.47
C GLY A 335 1.25 -17.80 -7.73
N ALA A 336 0.51 -18.93 -7.65
CA ALA A 336 0.36 -19.84 -8.80
C ALA A 336 -0.63 -19.31 -9.84
N LEU A 337 -1.71 -18.66 -9.43
CA LEU A 337 -2.63 -18.02 -10.38
C LEU A 337 -1.98 -16.78 -11.00
N GLU A 338 -1.25 -16.03 -10.20
CA GLU A 338 -0.44 -14.89 -10.65
C GLU A 338 0.62 -15.30 -11.66
N LYS A 339 1.38 -16.36 -11.34
CA LYS A 339 2.41 -16.87 -12.27
C LYS A 339 1.81 -17.41 -13.57
N LYS A 340 0.60 -18.02 -13.50
CA LYS A 340 -0.10 -18.49 -14.71
C LYS A 340 -0.66 -17.35 -15.55
N LEU A 341 -1.19 -16.30 -14.92
CA LEU A 341 -1.64 -15.09 -15.61
C LEU A 341 -0.46 -14.29 -16.18
N GLU A 342 0.62 -14.15 -15.44
CA GLU A 342 1.86 -13.54 -15.93
C GLU A 342 2.46 -14.33 -17.10
N ALA A 343 2.45 -15.67 -17.03
CA ALA A 343 2.87 -16.53 -18.13
C ALA A 343 1.96 -16.36 -19.36
N LEU A 344 0.64 -16.25 -19.17
CA LEU A 344 -0.32 -16.06 -20.26
C LEU A 344 -0.15 -14.69 -20.93
N VAL A 345 0.08 -13.65 -20.13
CA VAL A 345 0.39 -12.31 -20.66
C VAL A 345 1.69 -12.32 -21.43
N ARG A 346 2.74 -12.93 -20.87
CA ARG A 346 4.03 -13.07 -21.53
C ARG A 346 3.96 -13.89 -22.83
N ILE A 347 3.14 -14.93 -22.85
CA ILE A 347 2.87 -15.71 -24.06
C ILE A 347 2.16 -14.82 -25.10
N ASN A 348 1.14 -14.06 -24.69
CA ASN A 348 0.42 -13.16 -25.61
C ASN A 348 1.29 -12.00 -26.10
N GLU A 349 2.13 -11.43 -25.25
CA GLU A 349 3.13 -10.43 -25.65
C GLU A 349 4.17 -11.01 -26.63
N ASN A 350 4.65 -12.23 -26.37
CA ASN A 350 5.57 -12.91 -27.27
C ASN A 350 4.92 -13.22 -28.61
N TYR A 351 3.64 -13.63 -28.62
CA TYR A 351 2.88 -13.83 -29.87
C TYR A 351 2.65 -12.51 -30.60
N ALA A 352 2.29 -11.44 -29.89
CA ALA A 352 2.10 -10.11 -30.48
C ALA A 352 3.42 -9.56 -31.05
N ASN A 353 4.53 -9.77 -30.37
CA ASN A 353 5.85 -9.37 -30.85
C ASN A 353 6.31 -10.23 -32.04
N ALA A 354 6.10 -11.53 -31.99
CA ALA A 354 6.38 -12.44 -33.11
C ALA A 354 5.54 -12.10 -34.35
N MET A 355 4.28 -11.71 -34.17
CA MET A 355 3.42 -11.24 -35.26
C MET A 355 3.87 -9.88 -35.81
N LYS A 356 4.42 -9.02 -34.98
CA LYS A 356 4.94 -7.69 -35.37
C LYS A 356 6.25 -7.78 -36.14
N GLU A 357 7.07 -8.77 -35.83
CA GLU A 357 8.38 -9.01 -36.48
C GLU A 357 8.27 -9.89 -37.73
N TYR A 358 7.16 -10.62 -37.90
CA TYR A 358 6.96 -11.51 -39.04
C TYR A 358 6.72 -10.74 -40.31
N LYS A 359 7.74 -10.74 -41.20
CA LYS A 359 7.70 -10.10 -42.53
C LYS A 359 7.31 -11.05 -43.66
N GLY A 360 6.83 -12.25 -43.32
CA GLY A 360 6.43 -13.24 -44.29
C GLY A 360 4.96 -13.16 -44.66
N ASN A 361 4.56 -13.83 -45.74
CA ASN A 361 3.15 -13.94 -46.17
C ASN A 361 2.33 -14.72 -45.14
N TRP A 362 1.25 -14.11 -44.65
CA TRP A 362 0.30 -14.67 -43.68
C TRP A 362 -0.60 -15.79 -44.25
N VAL A 363 -0.26 -16.36 -45.37
CA VAL A 363 -1.04 -17.42 -45.98
C VAL A 363 -0.39 -18.77 -45.65
N PRO A 364 -1.00 -19.59 -44.79
CA PRO A 364 -0.57 -21.00 -44.69
C PRO A 364 -0.79 -21.66 -46.05
N GLY A 365 0.23 -22.41 -46.50
CA GLY A 365 0.17 -23.15 -47.78
C GLY A 365 -0.85 -24.31 -47.85
N VAL A 366 -1.84 -24.31 -46.98
CA VAL A 366 -2.94 -25.29 -46.94
C VAL A 366 -4.23 -24.51 -47.07
N VAL A 367 -4.68 -24.38 -48.29
CA VAL A 367 -6.05 -23.97 -48.62
C VAL A 367 -6.92 -25.23 -48.46
N MET A 368 -7.69 -25.32 -47.41
CA MET A 368 -8.81 -26.25 -47.40
C MET A 368 -9.87 -25.70 -48.34
N ASN A 369 -9.90 -26.31 -49.52
CA ASN A 369 -10.87 -26.01 -50.52
C ASN A 369 -12.21 -26.60 -50.09
N ASP A 370 -13.21 -25.81 -50.04
CA ASP A 370 -14.52 -25.93 -50.64
C ASP A 370 -15.57 -25.13 -49.88
N VAL A 371 -15.77 -23.90 -50.27
CA VAL A 371 -17.13 -23.36 -50.46
C VAL A 371 -17.06 -22.26 -51.49
N LYS A 372 -17.71 -22.48 -52.61
CA LYS A 372 -17.96 -21.46 -53.65
C LYS A 372 -18.68 -20.26 -53.05
N GLY A 373 -18.06 -19.10 -53.10
CA GLY A 373 -18.75 -17.82 -53.10
C GLY A 373 -18.59 -16.93 -51.85
N ALA A 374 -17.35 -16.61 -51.45
CA ALA A 374 -17.14 -15.44 -50.60
C ALA A 374 -15.78 -14.83 -50.90
N THR A 375 -15.80 -13.55 -51.08
CA THR A 375 -14.74 -12.62 -51.40
C THR A 375 -13.50 -12.77 -50.50
N ALA A 376 -12.35 -12.70 -51.14
CA ALA A 376 -11.02 -12.69 -50.53
C ALA A 376 -10.93 -11.68 -49.38
N GLY A 377 -10.59 -12.16 -48.19
CA GLY A 377 -10.24 -11.25 -47.07
C GLY A 377 -10.15 -11.84 -45.65
N SER A 378 -10.48 -13.10 -45.42
CA SER A 378 -10.71 -13.56 -44.05
C SER A 378 -9.64 -14.48 -43.41
N GLY A 379 -8.60 -14.87 -44.15
CA GLY A 379 -7.64 -15.88 -43.66
C GLY A 379 -6.87 -15.54 -42.34
N ALA A 380 -6.73 -14.27 -42.02
CA ALA A 380 -6.09 -13.85 -40.79
C ALA A 380 -7.05 -13.90 -39.57
N ASN A 381 -8.32 -13.65 -39.80
CA ASN A 381 -9.34 -13.67 -38.74
C ASN A 381 -9.68 -15.10 -38.31
N ASP A 382 -9.72 -16.05 -39.25
CA ASP A 382 -9.98 -17.47 -38.98
C ASP A 382 -8.85 -18.09 -38.13
N LEU A 383 -7.60 -17.68 -38.36
CA LEU A 383 -6.47 -18.14 -37.54
C LEU A 383 -6.53 -17.58 -36.10
N ILE A 384 -6.94 -16.32 -35.96
CA ILE A 384 -7.13 -15.67 -34.64
C ILE A 384 -8.29 -16.32 -33.90
N ASP A 385 -9.36 -16.66 -34.57
CA ASP A 385 -10.52 -17.31 -33.96
C ASP A 385 -10.23 -18.78 -33.61
N LEU A 386 -9.43 -19.48 -34.40
CA LEU A 386 -8.91 -20.82 -34.07
C LEU A 386 -7.97 -20.78 -32.84
N LEU A 387 -7.11 -19.76 -32.76
CA LEU A 387 -6.22 -19.57 -31.61
C LEU A 387 -7.01 -19.21 -30.35
N LYS A 388 -8.03 -18.35 -30.46
CA LYS A 388 -8.96 -18.03 -29.37
C LYS A 388 -9.71 -19.27 -28.89
N ALA A 389 -10.20 -20.09 -29.80
CA ALA A 389 -10.89 -21.34 -29.49
C ALA A 389 -9.97 -22.36 -28.83
N LYS A 390 -8.70 -22.45 -29.25
CA LYS A 390 -7.70 -23.33 -28.63
C LYS A 390 -7.32 -22.88 -27.20
N THR A 391 -7.07 -21.60 -27.00
CA THR A 391 -6.76 -21.06 -25.67
C THR A 391 -7.95 -21.11 -24.72
N ALA A 392 -9.17 -20.91 -25.20
CA ALA A 392 -10.39 -21.08 -24.43
C ALA A 392 -10.61 -22.54 -23.99
N ARG A 393 -10.30 -23.50 -24.85
CA ARG A 393 -10.38 -24.93 -24.55
C ARG A 393 -9.31 -25.37 -23.54
N GLU A 394 -8.09 -24.85 -23.64
CA GLU A 394 -7.01 -25.14 -22.67
C GLU A 394 -7.27 -24.50 -21.30
N LEU A 395 -8.03 -23.39 -21.24
CA LEU A 395 -8.44 -22.72 -20.00
C LEU A 395 -9.76 -23.29 -19.43
N SER A 396 -10.34 -24.32 -20.04
CA SER A 396 -11.67 -24.87 -19.66
C SER A 396 -12.80 -23.83 -19.67
N ILE A 397 -12.65 -22.81 -20.49
CA ILE A 397 -13.73 -21.84 -20.70
C ILE A 397 -14.57 -22.37 -21.86
N ASP A 398 -15.79 -22.82 -21.56
CA ASP A 398 -16.75 -23.26 -22.58
C ASP A 398 -17.27 -22.04 -23.36
N MET A 399 -16.71 -21.83 -24.56
CA MET A 399 -17.17 -20.82 -25.52
C MET A 399 -18.07 -21.45 -26.56
N ALA A 400 -18.98 -22.31 -26.15
CA ALA A 400 -20.00 -22.82 -27.06
C ALA A 400 -20.92 -21.65 -27.46
N LEU A 401 -20.74 -21.15 -28.66
CA LEU A 401 -21.74 -20.32 -29.32
C LEU A 401 -23.03 -21.17 -29.42
N PRO A 402 -24.21 -20.62 -29.09
CA PRO A 402 -25.45 -21.35 -29.25
C PRO A 402 -25.60 -21.70 -30.74
N GLY A 403 -25.48 -22.99 -31.04
CA GLY A 403 -25.59 -23.48 -32.38
C GLY A 403 -26.96 -23.17 -32.97
N GLU A 404 -26.92 -22.68 -34.15
CA GLU A 404 -28.07 -22.53 -35.06
C GLU A 404 -28.80 -23.87 -35.12
N LYS A 405 -30.00 -23.93 -34.53
CA LYS A 405 -30.85 -25.10 -34.68
C LYS A 405 -31.29 -25.20 -36.12
N GLU A 406 -30.73 -26.14 -36.85
CA GLU A 406 -31.28 -26.60 -38.10
C GLU A 406 -32.76 -26.94 -37.87
N THR A 407 -33.63 -26.18 -38.54
CA THR A 407 -35.03 -26.52 -38.70
C THR A 407 -35.11 -27.67 -39.69
N GLY A 408 -35.02 -28.90 -39.18
CA GLY A 408 -35.37 -30.09 -39.94
C GLY A 408 -36.86 -30.09 -40.25
N SER A 409 -37.15 -29.85 -41.48
CA SER A 409 -38.45 -30.14 -42.11
C SER A 409 -38.80 -31.61 -41.95
N LYS A 410 -39.94 -31.93 -41.29
CA LYS A 410 -40.74 -33.10 -41.62
C LYS A 410 -42.21 -32.79 -41.43
N ARG A 411 -42.92 -32.87 -42.56
CA ARG A 411 -44.32 -33.22 -42.84
C ARG A 411 -45.34 -32.78 -41.80
#